data_c611b2e6aad6127a98be7bc99c952656
#
_entry.id   c611b2e6aad6127a98be7bc99c952656
#
_cell.length_a   1.000
_cell.length_b   1.000
_cell.length_c   1.000
_cell.angle_alpha   90.00
_cell.angle_beta   90.00
_cell.angle_gamma   90.00
#
_symmetry.space_group_name_H-M   'P 1'
#
loop_
_entity.id
_entity.type
_entity.pdbx_description
1 polymer ?
#
loop_
_entity_poly.entity_id
_entity_poly.type
_entity_poly.pdbx_seq_one_letter_code
_entity_poly.pdbx_strand_id
1 'polypeptide(L)'
;MSWVFVPFQLLSVALAWAVLVLFVEIVAAHFERKGAATREGARPRVVVLIPAHNESHGIVPTIGDIRSQLGSGDRLLVVADNCSDDTAEVALASGAEVIRRNDAQHRGKGFALDFGLRSLAADDPEIVIIIDADFRVEDGAIDTLARVCSATQRPIQGMYRMSAPPGAAVNHQIAEFAWRIKNDLRPRGLRALGLPCQLMGSGMAFPRCALASVNIASGHLTEDLELGLLLASAGQAPLFCPAAQVRSVFPLTAAAARSQRQRWEHGHLAILIRRLCPLMGRALAQRNRDLLALSLDAAVPPTVLLGLLTLVATLINGAGALLGAGAAAFLLGVATITMLVAALLLAWNARGRDLITASGIRAIGPYLATKAGIYARAFAADKKWVRTKRGRGQE
;
A
#
# COMPACT_ATOMS: atom_id res chain seq x y z
N MET A 1 35.09 22.73 11.50
CA MET A 1 33.66 22.72 11.86
C MET A 1 32.73 22.31 10.73
N SER A 2 33.08 22.42 9.46
CA SER A 2 32.20 22.07 8.31
C SER A 2 31.81 20.58 8.22
N TRP A 3 32.63 19.66 8.69
CA TRP A 3 32.41 18.21 8.64
C TRP A 3 31.15 17.73 9.40
N VAL A 4 30.73 18.45 10.43
CA VAL A 4 29.48 18.12 11.21
C VAL A 4 28.24 18.22 10.35
N PHE A 5 28.24 19.02 9.29
CA PHE A 5 27.10 19.22 8.39
C PHE A 5 27.03 18.22 7.22
N VAL A 6 28.13 17.50 6.94
CA VAL A 6 28.20 16.54 5.81
C VAL A 6 27.06 15.50 5.84
N PRO A 7 26.71 14.84 6.97
CA PRO A 7 25.61 13.90 7.00
C PRO A 7 24.27 14.54 6.60
N PHE A 8 24.02 15.79 7.00
CA PHE A 8 22.78 16.50 6.66
C PHE A 8 22.76 16.98 5.20
N GLN A 9 23.91 17.27 4.63
CA GLN A 9 24.05 17.57 3.20
C GLN A 9 23.73 16.33 2.35
N LEU A 10 24.28 15.16 2.72
CA LEU A 10 23.99 13.89 2.06
C LEU A 10 22.52 13.51 2.22
N LEU A 11 21.94 13.71 3.41
CA LEU A 11 20.51 13.50 3.66
C LEU A 11 19.66 14.39 2.75
N SER A 12 20.02 15.67 2.56
CA SER A 12 19.29 16.57 1.66
C SER A 12 19.30 16.09 0.21
N VAL A 13 20.39 15.50 -0.27
CA VAL A 13 20.45 14.89 -1.61
C VAL A 13 19.49 13.70 -1.71
N ALA A 14 19.49 12.81 -0.71
CA ALA A 14 18.60 11.66 -0.69
C ALA A 14 17.12 12.08 -0.63
N LEU A 15 16.79 13.11 0.17
CA LEU A 15 15.45 13.66 0.27
C LEU A 15 15.01 14.37 -1.02
N ALA A 16 15.92 15.10 -1.67
CA ALA A 16 15.64 15.74 -2.96
C ALA A 16 15.28 14.69 -4.03
N TRP A 17 16.01 13.56 -4.04
CA TRP A 17 15.70 12.44 -4.92
C TRP A 17 14.31 11.84 -4.63
N ALA A 18 14.00 11.58 -3.36
CA ALA A 18 12.69 11.03 -2.97
C ALA A 18 11.53 11.98 -3.35
N VAL A 19 11.71 13.31 -3.16
CA VAL A 19 10.72 14.31 -3.56
C VAL A 19 10.59 14.39 -5.08
N LEU A 20 11.69 14.26 -5.82
CA LEU A 20 11.67 14.22 -7.29
C LEU A 20 10.87 13.02 -7.81
N VAL A 21 11.07 11.82 -7.24
CA VAL A 21 10.28 10.63 -7.60
C VAL A 21 8.79 10.89 -7.34
N LEU A 22 8.43 11.35 -6.15
CA LEU A 22 7.05 11.69 -5.80
C LEU A 22 6.45 12.73 -6.76
N PHE A 23 7.19 13.79 -7.08
CA PHE A 23 6.76 14.85 -7.99
C PHE A 23 6.49 14.29 -9.39
N VAL A 24 7.42 13.51 -9.94
CA VAL A 24 7.28 12.88 -11.26
C VAL A 24 6.06 11.97 -11.31
N GLU A 25 5.85 11.12 -10.29
CA GLU A 25 4.69 10.24 -10.21
C GLU A 25 3.37 11.03 -10.20
N ILE A 26 3.28 12.12 -9.40
CA ILE A 26 2.08 12.96 -9.32
C ILE A 26 1.84 13.68 -10.64
N VAL A 27 2.86 14.25 -11.24
CA VAL A 27 2.74 14.93 -12.55
C VAL A 27 2.31 13.95 -13.64
N ALA A 28 2.95 12.78 -13.70
CA ALA A 28 2.62 11.74 -14.68
C ALA A 28 1.16 11.26 -14.56
N ALA A 29 0.61 11.22 -13.33
CA ALA A 29 -0.78 10.83 -13.10
C ALA A 29 -1.80 11.73 -13.84
N HIS A 30 -1.47 12.98 -14.11
CA HIS A 30 -2.33 13.89 -14.87
C HIS A 30 -2.38 13.56 -16.37
N PHE A 31 -1.41 12.79 -16.87
CA PHE A 31 -1.32 12.35 -18.26
C PHE A 31 -1.78 10.90 -18.43
N GLU A 32 -2.33 10.27 -17.39
CA GLU A 32 -2.86 8.92 -17.48
C GLU A 32 -3.95 8.82 -18.53
N ARG A 33 -3.73 8.00 -19.53
CA ARG A 33 -4.76 7.70 -20.54
C ARG A 33 -5.77 6.73 -19.92
N LYS A 34 -7.06 7.07 -20.05
CA LYS A 34 -8.16 6.14 -19.71
C LYS A 34 -8.14 5.01 -20.73
N GLY A 35 -7.33 3.98 -20.50
CA GLY A 35 -7.42 2.74 -21.28
C GLY A 35 -8.68 1.99 -20.87
N ALA A 36 -9.46 1.52 -21.84
CA ALA A 36 -10.50 0.53 -21.57
C ALA A 36 -9.82 -0.71 -20.97
N ALA A 37 -10.32 -1.19 -19.84
CA ALA A 37 -9.96 -2.53 -19.39
C ALA A 37 -10.43 -3.48 -20.52
N THR A 38 -9.50 -4.24 -21.08
CA THR A 38 -9.83 -5.16 -22.16
C THR A 38 -10.83 -6.19 -21.65
N ARG A 39 -12.09 -6.08 -22.09
CA ARG A 39 -13.13 -7.10 -21.83
C ARG A 39 -13.12 -8.19 -22.89
N GLU A 40 -12.18 -8.14 -23.82
CA GLU A 40 -12.04 -9.11 -24.92
C GLU A 40 -11.42 -10.41 -24.42
N GLY A 41 -11.90 -11.53 -24.96
CA GLY A 41 -11.45 -12.89 -24.62
C GLY A 41 -12.33 -13.59 -23.58
N ALA A 42 -12.14 -14.91 -23.47
CA ALA A 42 -12.81 -15.73 -22.48
C ALA A 42 -12.36 -15.31 -21.05
N ARG A 43 -13.32 -15.26 -20.13
CA ARG A 43 -13.01 -15.00 -18.72
C ARG A 43 -12.29 -16.21 -18.12
N PRO A 44 -11.10 -16.04 -17.53
CA PRO A 44 -10.40 -17.16 -16.90
C PRO A 44 -11.14 -17.61 -15.63
N ARG A 45 -10.94 -18.87 -15.25
CA ARG A 45 -11.40 -19.39 -13.97
C ARG A 45 -10.59 -18.78 -12.83
N VAL A 46 -11.29 -18.31 -11.81
CA VAL A 46 -10.65 -17.65 -10.66
C VAL A 46 -10.95 -18.37 -9.36
N VAL A 47 -9.99 -18.27 -8.42
CA VAL A 47 -10.24 -18.49 -7.01
C VAL A 47 -10.03 -17.17 -6.27
N VAL A 48 -11.05 -16.72 -5.55
CA VAL A 48 -10.92 -15.59 -4.64
C VAL A 48 -10.54 -16.13 -3.26
N LEU A 49 -9.39 -15.70 -2.78
CA LEU A 49 -8.80 -16.12 -1.50
C LEU A 49 -8.93 -14.99 -0.46
N ILE A 50 -9.58 -15.28 0.66
CA ILE A 50 -9.79 -14.34 1.76
C ILE A 50 -9.06 -14.84 3.01
N PRO A 51 -7.95 -14.24 3.42
CA PRO A 51 -7.37 -14.48 4.74
C PRO A 51 -8.20 -13.73 5.80
N ALA A 52 -8.68 -14.45 6.83
CA ALA A 52 -9.53 -13.89 7.88
C ALA A 52 -9.00 -14.27 9.28
N HIS A 53 -8.93 -13.28 10.19
CA HIS A 53 -8.56 -13.49 11.60
C HIS A 53 -9.51 -12.70 12.51
N ASN A 54 -10.50 -13.37 13.10
CA ASN A 54 -11.53 -12.76 13.94
C ASN A 54 -12.29 -11.62 13.23
N GLU A 55 -12.88 -11.92 12.08
CA GLU A 55 -13.61 -11.00 11.22
C GLU A 55 -15.09 -11.39 11.05
N SER A 56 -15.69 -12.07 12.03
CA SER A 56 -17.07 -12.56 11.95
C SER A 56 -18.10 -11.48 11.59
N HIS A 57 -17.89 -10.24 12.05
CA HIS A 57 -18.80 -9.12 11.75
C HIS A 57 -18.53 -8.45 10.39
N GLY A 58 -17.29 -8.49 9.89
CA GLY A 58 -16.86 -7.78 8.67
C GLY A 58 -16.97 -8.61 7.40
N ILE A 59 -16.91 -9.94 7.52
CA ILE A 59 -16.71 -10.83 6.38
C ILE A 59 -17.97 -11.02 5.51
N VAL A 60 -19.17 -10.95 6.09
CA VAL A 60 -20.45 -11.26 5.39
C VAL A 60 -20.68 -10.34 4.18
N PRO A 61 -20.56 -9.00 4.30
CA PRO A 61 -20.71 -8.10 3.15
C PRO A 61 -19.65 -8.36 2.07
N THR A 62 -18.42 -8.69 2.46
CA THR A 62 -17.33 -9.00 1.52
C THR A 62 -17.65 -10.27 0.72
N ILE A 63 -18.08 -11.34 1.40
CA ILE A 63 -18.53 -12.59 0.75
C ILE A 63 -19.69 -12.31 -0.20
N GLY A 64 -20.68 -11.52 0.22
CA GLY A 64 -21.83 -11.15 -0.61
C GLY A 64 -21.44 -10.44 -1.89
N ASP A 65 -20.58 -9.40 -1.80
CA ASP A 65 -20.09 -8.65 -2.95
C ASP A 65 -19.31 -9.54 -3.94
N ILE A 66 -18.51 -10.47 -3.42
CA ILE A 66 -17.72 -11.37 -4.27
C ILE A 66 -18.63 -12.40 -4.93
N ARG A 67 -19.48 -13.08 -4.17
CA ARG A 67 -20.36 -14.13 -4.71
C ARG A 67 -21.26 -13.66 -5.84
N SER A 68 -21.74 -12.42 -5.79
CA SER A 68 -22.55 -11.83 -6.86
C SER A 68 -21.78 -11.67 -8.18
N GLN A 69 -20.45 -11.77 -8.16
CA GLN A 69 -19.56 -11.58 -9.32
C GLN A 69 -18.88 -12.88 -9.78
N LEU A 70 -19.08 -14.00 -9.07
CA LEU A 70 -18.48 -15.28 -9.45
C LEU A 70 -19.25 -15.92 -10.62
N GLY A 71 -18.49 -16.47 -11.57
CA GLY A 71 -19.01 -17.29 -12.66
C GLY A 71 -19.05 -18.78 -12.30
N SER A 72 -19.61 -19.58 -13.21
CA SER A 72 -19.60 -21.04 -13.09
C SER A 72 -18.15 -21.56 -13.11
N GLY A 73 -17.79 -22.32 -12.07
CA GLY A 73 -16.43 -22.87 -11.92
C GLY A 73 -15.46 -21.98 -11.13
N ASP A 74 -15.86 -20.75 -10.77
CA ASP A 74 -15.09 -19.94 -9.82
C ASP A 74 -15.31 -20.43 -8.39
N ARG A 75 -14.33 -20.15 -7.53
CA ARG A 75 -14.39 -20.53 -6.12
C ARG A 75 -14.12 -19.34 -5.21
N LEU A 76 -14.70 -19.35 -4.03
CA LEU A 76 -14.43 -18.42 -2.95
C LEU A 76 -13.95 -19.21 -1.74
N LEU A 77 -12.66 -19.05 -1.42
CA LEU A 77 -12.00 -19.74 -0.32
C LEU A 77 -11.64 -18.76 0.80
N VAL A 78 -12.13 -19.02 2.00
CA VAL A 78 -11.77 -18.29 3.22
C VAL A 78 -10.79 -19.12 4.02
N VAL A 79 -9.67 -18.52 4.42
CA VAL A 79 -8.73 -19.08 5.37
C VAL A 79 -8.99 -18.45 6.74
N ALA A 80 -9.68 -19.19 7.62
CA ALA A 80 -9.88 -18.78 9.01
C ALA A 80 -8.60 -19.07 9.80
N ASP A 81 -7.73 -18.03 9.92
CA ASP A 81 -6.39 -18.15 10.50
C ASP A 81 -6.37 -17.78 11.98
N ASN A 82 -6.11 -18.76 12.84
CA ASN A 82 -6.02 -18.56 14.30
C ASN A 82 -7.22 -17.82 14.89
N CYS A 83 -8.43 -18.06 14.38
CA CYS A 83 -9.66 -17.42 14.86
C CYS A 83 -10.05 -17.93 16.24
N SER A 84 -10.51 -17.02 17.10
CA SER A 84 -11.10 -17.30 18.41
C SER A 84 -12.59 -16.97 18.47
N ASP A 85 -13.16 -16.46 17.37
CA ASP A 85 -14.58 -16.16 17.17
C ASP A 85 -15.20 -17.10 16.12
N ASP A 86 -16.44 -16.88 15.76
CA ASP A 86 -17.23 -17.65 14.81
C ASP A 86 -17.01 -17.26 13.33
N THR A 87 -15.86 -16.64 13.00
CA THR A 87 -15.52 -16.23 11.61
C THR A 87 -15.70 -17.36 10.60
N ALA A 88 -15.25 -18.57 10.94
CA ALA A 88 -15.31 -19.70 10.01
C ALA A 88 -16.73 -20.18 9.77
N GLU A 89 -17.54 -20.23 10.82
CA GLU A 89 -18.95 -20.62 10.77
C GLU A 89 -19.78 -19.63 9.98
N VAL A 90 -19.57 -18.33 10.23
CA VAL A 90 -20.24 -17.23 9.53
C VAL A 90 -19.85 -17.22 8.05
N ALA A 91 -18.57 -17.42 7.71
CA ALA A 91 -18.13 -17.49 6.33
C ALA A 91 -18.76 -18.68 5.58
N LEU A 92 -18.80 -19.86 6.22
CA LEU A 92 -19.43 -21.06 5.66
C LEU A 92 -20.93 -20.84 5.43
N ALA A 93 -21.64 -20.28 6.42
CA ALA A 93 -23.07 -19.97 6.32
C ALA A 93 -23.36 -18.93 5.23
N SER A 94 -22.40 -18.03 4.94
CA SER A 94 -22.48 -17.05 3.86
C SER A 94 -22.18 -17.64 2.47
N GLY A 95 -21.83 -18.95 2.40
CA GLY A 95 -21.64 -19.71 1.16
C GLY A 95 -20.23 -19.62 0.58
N ALA A 96 -19.22 -19.38 1.40
CA ALA A 96 -17.82 -19.56 1.05
C ALA A 96 -17.34 -20.97 1.41
N GLU A 97 -16.34 -21.47 0.70
CA GLU A 97 -15.54 -22.58 1.18
C GLU A 97 -14.62 -22.10 2.30
N VAL A 98 -14.44 -22.92 3.34
CA VAL A 98 -13.65 -22.51 4.51
C VAL A 98 -12.63 -23.56 4.86
N ILE A 99 -11.39 -23.13 5.04
CA ILE A 99 -10.32 -23.93 5.66
C ILE A 99 -9.84 -23.24 6.93
N ARG A 100 -9.52 -24.02 7.96
CA ARG A 100 -9.05 -23.51 9.26
C ARG A 100 -7.58 -23.76 9.41
N ARG A 101 -6.84 -22.73 9.82
CA ARG A 101 -5.43 -22.82 10.17
C ARG A 101 -5.26 -22.41 11.64
N ASN A 102 -4.66 -23.31 12.43
CA ASN A 102 -4.33 -23.07 13.83
C ASN A 102 -2.82 -23.28 14.01
N ASP A 103 -2.05 -22.19 13.99
CA ASP A 103 -0.60 -22.20 14.16
C ASP A 103 -0.18 -20.95 14.94
N ALA A 104 0.08 -21.12 16.22
CA ALA A 104 0.45 -20.04 17.12
C ALA A 104 1.89 -19.54 16.89
N GLN A 105 2.75 -20.31 16.23
CA GLN A 105 4.15 -19.96 15.99
C GLN A 105 4.31 -19.09 14.73
N HIS A 106 3.55 -19.38 13.68
CA HIS A 106 3.62 -18.67 12.41
C HIS A 106 2.35 -17.85 12.20
N ARG A 107 2.32 -16.63 12.77
CA ARG A 107 1.19 -15.71 12.67
C ARG A 107 1.44 -14.66 11.60
N GLY A 108 0.40 -14.32 10.84
CA GLY A 108 0.44 -13.25 9.83
C GLY A 108 -0.26 -13.63 8.54
N LYS A 109 -0.67 -12.61 7.79
CA LYS A 109 -1.43 -12.76 6.55
C LYS A 109 -0.69 -13.59 5.50
N GLY A 110 0.63 -13.44 5.38
CA GLY A 110 1.43 -14.22 4.43
C GLY A 110 1.37 -15.72 4.69
N PHE A 111 1.37 -16.14 5.97
CA PHE A 111 1.22 -17.56 6.31
C PHE A 111 -0.19 -18.10 6.03
N ALA A 112 -1.23 -17.28 6.26
CA ALA A 112 -2.60 -17.65 5.91
C ALA A 112 -2.76 -17.81 4.40
N LEU A 113 -2.19 -16.89 3.61
CA LEU A 113 -2.20 -16.96 2.15
C LEU A 113 -1.45 -18.18 1.63
N ASP A 114 -0.26 -18.49 2.16
CA ASP A 114 0.51 -19.69 1.80
C ASP A 114 -0.27 -20.96 2.07
N PHE A 115 -0.92 -21.06 3.24
CA PHE A 115 -1.77 -22.19 3.60
C PHE A 115 -2.95 -22.35 2.63
N GLY A 116 -3.64 -21.25 2.29
CA GLY A 116 -4.71 -21.24 1.31
C GLY A 116 -4.24 -21.69 -0.08
N LEU A 117 -3.11 -21.16 -0.56
CA LEU A 117 -2.57 -21.53 -1.87
C LEU A 117 -2.14 -22.98 -1.96
N ARG A 118 -1.62 -23.56 -0.87
CA ARG A 118 -1.30 -25.01 -0.84
C ARG A 118 -2.54 -25.86 -0.92
N SER A 119 -3.65 -25.46 -0.30
CA SER A 119 -4.93 -26.19 -0.40
C SER A 119 -5.52 -26.20 -1.81
N LEU A 120 -5.13 -25.23 -2.65
CA LEU A 120 -5.56 -25.11 -4.04
C LEU A 120 -4.66 -25.87 -5.04
N ALA A 121 -3.61 -26.54 -4.57
CA ALA A 121 -2.63 -27.17 -5.46
C ALA A 121 -3.24 -28.24 -6.41
N ALA A 122 -4.26 -28.97 -5.95
CA ALA A 122 -4.95 -29.99 -6.76
C ALA A 122 -5.93 -29.40 -7.79
N ASP A 123 -6.40 -28.17 -7.60
CA ASP A 123 -7.39 -27.51 -8.46
C ASP A 123 -6.74 -26.65 -9.55
N ASP A 124 -5.51 -26.24 -9.34
CA ASP A 124 -4.67 -25.40 -10.22
C ASP A 124 -5.43 -24.28 -10.95
N PRO A 125 -5.96 -23.27 -10.18
CA PRO A 125 -6.71 -22.17 -10.77
C PRO A 125 -5.80 -21.31 -11.66
N GLU A 126 -6.31 -20.80 -12.79
CA GLU A 126 -5.53 -19.93 -13.66
C GLU A 126 -5.12 -18.62 -12.94
N ILE A 127 -6.08 -18.03 -12.21
CA ILE A 127 -5.91 -16.76 -11.52
C ILE A 127 -6.34 -16.90 -10.06
N VAL A 128 -5.51 -16.39 -9.16
CA VAL A 128 -5.85 -16.21 -7.73
C VAL A 128 -6.05 -14.73 -7.45
N ILE A 129 -7.21 -14.38 -6.87
CA ILE A 129 -7.52 -13.01 -6.44
C ILE A 129 -7.51 -12.96 -4.92
N ILE A 130 -6.78 -12.02 -4.33
CA ILE A 130 -6.68 -11.86 -2.88
C ILE A 130 -7.47 -10.63 -2.46
N ILE A 131 -8.44 -10.83 -1.55
CA ILE A 131 -9.28 -9.78 -0.95
C ILE A 131 -9.23 -9.92 0.57
N ASP A 132 -9.08 -8.81 1.29
CA ASP A 132 -9.18 -8.83 2.76
C ASP A 132 -10.63 -8.99 3.23
N ALA A 133 -10.82 -9.62 4.38
CA ALA A 133 -12.12 -10.05 4.90
C ALA A 133 -13.11 -8.90 5.21
N ASP A 134 -12.62 -7.68 5.35
CA ASP A 134 -13.37 -6.48 5.76
C ASP A 134 -13.47 -5.43 4.65
N PHE A 135 -13.38 -5.88 3.39
CA PHE A 135 -13.45 -5.01 2.21
C PHE A 135 -14.80 -5.12 1.49
N ARG A 136 -15.21 -4.03 0.89
CA ARG A 136 -16.29 -4.01 -0.11
C ARG A 136 -15.65 -4.11 -1.49
N VAL A 137 -16.24 -4.89 -2.36
CA VAL A 137 -15.76 -5.14 -3.72
C VAL A 137 -16.76 -4.55 -4.71
N GLU A 138 -16.33 -3.54 -5.46
CA GLU A 138 -17.20 -2.86 -6.43
C GLU A 138 -17.58 -3.81 -7.59
N ASP A 139 -18.76 -3.57 -8.17
CA ASP A 139 -19.30 -4.39 -9.26
C ASP A 139 -18.35 -4.48 -10.44
N GLY A 140 -18.14 -5.69 -10.95
CA GLY A 140 -17.23 -5.97 -12.06
C GLY A 140 -15.75 -5.95 -11.71
N ALA A 141 -15.38 -5.74 -10.42
CA ALA A 141 -13.97 -5.72 -10.02
C ALA A 141 -13.30 -7.09 -10.18
N ILE A 142 -14.00 -8.18 -9.82
CA ILE A 142 -13.47 -9.55 -9.97
C ILE A 142 -13.25 -9.89 -11.45
N ASP A 143 -14.23 -9.62 -12.32
CA ASP A 143 -14.11 -9.86 -13.77
C ASP A 143 -12.96 -9.03 -14.38
N THR A 144 -12.86 -7.75 -14.00
CA THR A 144 -11.79 -6.86 -14.49
C THR A 144 -10.42 -7.35 -14.06
N LEU A 145 -10.23 -7.70 -12.79
CA LEU A 145 -8.97 -8.25 -12.27
C LEU A 145 -8.59 -9.53 -13.00
N ALA A 146 -9.53 -10.46 -13.14
CA ALA A 146 -9.31 -11.73 -13.81
C ALA A 146 -8.84 -11.56 -15.25
N ARG A 147 -9.57 -10.78 -16.06
CA ARG A 147 -9.25 -10.56 -17.47
C ARG A 147 -7.94 -9.82 -17.67
N VAL A 148 -7.69 -8.74 -16.92
CA VAL A 148 -6.44 -7.97 -17.05
C VAL A 148 -5.25 -8.82 -16.62
N CYS A 149 -5.40 -9.62 -15.54
CA CYS A 149 -4.36 -10.52 -15.08
C CYS A 149 -4.05 -11.61 -16.12
N SER A 150 -5.08 -12.24 -16.70
CA SER A 150 -4.93 -13.25 -17.75
C SER A 150 -4.31 -12.66 -19.03
N ALA A 151 -4.77 -11.49 -19.47
CA ALA A 151 -4.26 -10.85 -20.69
C ALA A 151 -2.80 -10.41 -20.58
N THR A 152 -2.38 -9.95 -19.40
CA THR A 152 -1.01 -9.46 -19.18
C THR A 152 -0.04 -10.54 -18.72
N GLN A 153 -0.56 -11.65 -18.18
CA GLN A 153 0.22 -12.69 -17.49
C GLN A 153 1.11 -12.14 -16.38
N ARG A 154 0.67 -11.03 -15.76
CA ARG A 154 1.38 -10.34 -14.68
C ARG A 154 0.45 -10.15 -13.48
N PRO A 155 0.99 -10.06 -12.24
CA PRO A 155 0.23 -9.63 -11.08
C PRO A 155 -0.44 -8.28 -11.31
N ILE A 156 -1.67 -8.13 -10.82
CA ILE A 156 -2.47 -6.91 -10.95
C ILE A 156 -2.83 -6.39 -9.57
N GLN A 157 -2.62 -5.10 -9.35
CA GLN A 157 -3.16 -4.37 -8.21
C GLN A 157 -4.36 -3.54 -8.65
N GLY A 158 -5.52 -3.83 -8.13
CA GLY A 158 -6.71 -2.98 -8.28
C GLY A 158 -6.60 -1.69 -7.45
N MET A 159 -7.53 -0.77 -7.68
CA MET A 159 -7.66 0.44 -6.90
C MET A 159 -8.09 0.12 -5.46
N TYR A 160 -7.22 0.38 -4.49
CA TYR A 160 -7.50 0.22 -3.08
C TYR A 160 -7.87 1.57 -2.45
N ARG A 161 -9.16 1.77 -2.17
CA ARG A 161 -9.67 2.96 -1.51
C ARG A 161 -9.86 2.75 -0.01
N MET A 162 -9.41 3.71 0.78
CA MET A 162 -9.82 3.87 2.17
C MET A 162 -10.45 5.23 2.37
N SER A 163 -11.63 5.26 2.97
CA SER A 163 -12.38 6.48 3.22
C SER A 163 -12.41 6.81 4.71
N ALA A 164 -12.48 8.09 5.03
CA ALA A 164 -12.80 8.53 6.38
C ALA A 164 -14.22 8.07 6.75
N PRO A 165 -14.48 7.66 8.01
CA PRO A 165 -15.82 7.38 8.46
C PRO A 165 -16.74 8.61 8.31
N PRO A 166 -18.07 8.44 8.09
CA PRO A 166 -19.00 9.56 8.08
C PRO A 166 -18.89 10.40 9.36
N GLY A 167 -18.85 11.72 9.23
CA GLY A 167 -18.69 12.64 10.37
C GLY A 167 -17.31 12.64 11.05
N ALA A 168 -16.31 12.02 10.44
CA ALA A 168 -14.97 11.95 11.00
C ALA A 168 -14.28 13.31 11.11
N ALA A 169 -13.44 13.47 12.13
CA ALA A 169 -12.63 14.67 12.33
C ALA A 169 -11.67 14.90 11.14
N VAL A 170 -11.26 16.15 10.94
CA VAL A 170 -10.36 16.59 9.85
C VAL A 170 -9.07 15.75 9.76
N ASN A 171 -8.58 15.22 10.85
CA ASN A 171 -7.42 14.32 10.86
C ASN A 171 -7.62 13.04 10.02
N HIS A 172 -8.84 12.54 9.90
CA HIS A 172 -9.16 11.40 9.04
C HIS A 172 -9.21 11.82 7.56
N GLN A 173 -9.70 13.02 7.27
CA GLN A 173 -9.71 13.58 5.92
C GLN A 173 -8.28 13.79 5.39
N ILE A 174 -7.38 14.31 6.24
CA ILE A 174 -5.95 14.45 5.90
C ILE A 174 -5.31 13.07 5.68
N ALA A 175 -5.68 12.08 6.51
CA ALA A 175 -5.18 10.71 6.35
C ALA A 175 -5.71 10.07 5.05
N GLU A 176 -6.97 10.29 4.70
CA GLU A 176 -7.56 9.85 3.44
C GLU A 176 -6.86 10.54 2.24
N PHE A 177 -6.57 11.83 2.32
CA PHE A 177 -5.83 12.52 1.26
C PHE A 177 -4.42 11.93 1.08
N ALA A 178 -3.69 11.69 2.17
CA ALA A 178 -2.39 11.02 2.09
C ALA A 178 -2.50 9.60 1.50
N TRP A 179 -3.59 8.89 1.80
CA TRP A 179 -3.88 7.58 1.21
C TRP A 179 -4.13 7.68 -0.29
N ARG A 180 -4.91 8.67 -0.75
CA ARG A 180 -5.17 8.90 -2.18
C ARG A 180 -3.88 9.27 -2.95
N ILE A 181 -2.95 10.00 -2.33
CA ILE A 181 -1.64 10.24 -2.93
C ILE A 181 -0.92 8.91 -3.13
N LYS A 182 -0.81 8.11 -2.07
CA LYS A 182 -0.03 6.87 -2.09
C LYS A 182 -0.65 5.79 -2.99
N ASN A 183 -1.97 5.56 -2.89
CA ASN A 183 -2.62 4.38 -3.46
C ASN A 183 -3.51 4.68 -4.69
N ASP A 184 -3.66 5.95 -5.08
CA ASP A 184 -4.35 6.34 -6.32
C ASP A 184 -3.41 7.12 -7.26
N LEU A 185 -2.89 8.29 -6.83
CA LEU A 185 -2.12 9.15 -7.74
C LEU A 185 -0.78 8.53 -8.15
N ARG A 186 0.02 8.07 -7.19
CA ARG A 186 1.34 7.47 -7.50
C ARG A 186 1.24 6.27 -8.43
N PRO A 187 0.38 5.26 -8.18
CA PRO A 187 0.20 4.13 -9.09
C PRO A 187 -0.29 4.52 -10.49
N ARG A 188 -1.13 5.58 -10.59
CA ARG A 188 -1.54 6.13 -11.89
C ARG A 188 -0.38 6.76 -12.63
N GLY A 189 0.46 7.50 -11.92
CA GLY A 189 1.67 8.08 -12.50
C GLY A 189 2.62 7.01 -13.01
N LEU A 190 2.90 5.98 -12.22
CA LEU A 190 3.69 4.83 -12.65
C LEU A 190 3.09 4.15 -13.87
N ARG A 191 1.76 3.93 -13.88
CA ARG A 191 1.05 3.37 -15.03
C ARG A 191 1.17 4.26 -16.27
N ALA A 192 1.06 5.57 -16.12
CA ALA A 192 1.22 6.52 -17.24
C ALA A 192 2.63 6.47 -17.84
N LEU A 193 3.64 6.17 -17.02
CA LEU A 193 5.03 5.97 -17.42
C LEU A 193 5.33 4.56 -17.97
N GLY A 194 4.33 3.65 -17.98
CA GLY A 194 4.51 2.25 -18.34
C GLY A 194 5.35 1.47 -17.33
N LEU A 195 5.30 1.88 -16.05
CA LEU A 195 6.02 1.28 -14.94
C LEU A 195 5.10 0.46 -14.03
N PRO A 196 5.63 -0.54 -13.31
CA PRO A 196 4.89 -1.32 -12.33
C PRO A 196 4.51 -0.49 -11.09
N CYS A 197 3.57 -1.01 -10.29
CA CYS A 197 3.17 -0.40 -9.02
C CYS A 197 3.41 -1.35 -7.83
N GLN A 198 3.41 -0.81 -6.60
CA GLN A 198 3.43 -1.62 -5.39
C GLN A 198 2.11 -2.39 -5.21
N LEU A 199 2.19 -3.57 -4.58
CA LEU A 199 1.02 -4.24 -4.03
C LEU A 199 0.56 -3.51 -2.76
N MET A 200 -0.76 -3.54 -2.49
CA MET A 200 -1.40 -2.74 -1.45
C MET A 200 -2.21 -3.58 -0.44
N GLY A 201 -2.11 -4.90 -0.54
CA GLY A 201 -2.70 -5.84 0.42
C GLY A 201 -4.04 -6.43 0.00
N SER A 202 -4.91 -5.71 -0.68
CA SER A 202 -6.23 -6.20 -1.11
C SER A 202 -6.53 -5.78 -2.55
N GLY A 203 -7.43 -6.50 -3.22
CA GLY A 203 -7.72 -6.27 -4.63
C GLY A 203 -6.56 -6.64 -5.55
N MET A 204 -5.86 -7.71 -5.22
CA MET A 204 -4.70 -8.20 -5.96
C MET A 204 -5.06 -9.45 -6.74
N ALA A 205 -4.69 -9.53 -8.02
CA ALA A 205 -4.84 -10.73 -8.83
C ALA A 205 -3.48 -11.22 -9.31
N PHE A 206 -3.31 -12.54 -9.35
CA PHE A 206 -2.05 -13.18 -9.68
C PHE A 206 -2.26 -14.33 -10.65
N PRO A 207 -1.45 -14.43 -11.73
CA PRO A 207 -1.31 -15.70 -12.43
C PRO A 207 -0.77 -16.74 -11.44
N ARG A 208 -1.26 -17.96 -11.50
CA ARG A 208 -0.84 -19.04 -10.56
C ARG A 208 0.68 -19.24 -10.60
N CYS A 209 1.29 -19.19 -11.78
CA CYS A 209 2.73 -19.33 -11.96
C CYS A 209 3.54 -18.22 -11.25
N ALA A 210 3.02 -16.99 -11.17
CA ALA A 210 3.70 -15.90 -10.48
C ALA A 210 3.81 -16.17 -8.98
N LEU A 211 2.73 -16.66 -8.34
CA LEU A 211 2.77 -17.02 -6.91
C LEU A 211 3.68 -18.22 -6.63
N ALA A 212 3.79 -19.16 -7.56
CA ALA A 212 4.69 -20.30 -7.45
C ALA A 212 6.18 -19.91 -7.54
N SER A 213 6.49 -18.74 -8.11
CA SER A 213 7.88 -18.26 -8.29
C SER A 213 8.50 -17.62 -7.04
N VAL A 214 7.71 -17.36 -5.99
CA VAL A 214 8.14 -16.63 -4.79
C VAL A 214 7.66 -17.29 -3.51
N ASN A 215 8.39 -17.11 -2.42
CA ASN A 215 7.95 -17.53 -1.10
C ASN A 215 7.09 -16.43 -0.48
N ILE A 216 5.79 -16.72 -0.27
CA ILE A 216 4.82 -15.79 0.33
C ILE A 216 4.64 -16.03 1.83
N ALA A 217 5.12 -17.16 2.38
CA ALA A 217 5.03 -17.47 3.80
C ALA A 217 5.89 -16.48 4.61
N SER A 218 5.28 -15.42 5.09
CA SER A 218 5.97 -14.32 5.76
C SER A 218 5.12 -13.75 6.89
N GLY A 219 5.78 -13.38 8.00
CA GLY A 219 5.18 -12.64 9.11
C GLY A 219 5.49 -11.14 9.06
N HIS A 220 5.92 -10.60 7.93
CA HIS A 220 6.21 -9.18 7.78
C HIS A 220 4.97 -8.30 7.95
N LEU A 221 5.16 -7.09 8.50
CA LEU A 221 4.06 -6.15 8.75
C LEU A 221 3.48 -5.52 7.47
N THR A 222 4.25 -5.57 6.38
CA THR A 222 3.90 -5.11 5.02
C THR A 222 4.28 -6.21 4.04
N GLU A 223 3.64 -7.37 4.20
CA GLU A 223 3.86 -8.55 3.39
C GLU A 223 3.55 -8.31 1.91
N ASP A 224 2.61 -7.43 1.62
CA ASP A 224 2.20 -7.00 0.29
C ASP A 224 3.33 -6.25 -0.44
N LEU A 225 3.92 -5.26 0.20
CA LEU A 225 5.04 -4.50 -0.36
C LEU A 225 6.24 -5.43 -0.61
N GLU A 226 6.56 -6.32 0.33
CA GLU A 226 7.64 -7.29 0.17
C GLU A 226 7.34 -8.25 -0.98
N LEU A 227 6.11 -8.78 -1.06
CA LEU A 227 5.68 -9.66 -2.14
C LEU A 227 5.82 -8.98 -3.52
N GLY A 228 5.42 -7.71 -3.65
CA GLY A 228 5.59 -6.95 -4.89
C GLY A 228 7.05 -6.84 -5.34
N LEU A 229 7.96 -6.59 -4.41
CA LEU A 229 9.40 -6.51 -4.68
C LEU A 229 10.02 -7.88 -5.02
N LEU A 230 9.57 -8.97 -4.36
CA LEU A 230 9.99 -10.33 -4.69
C LEU A 230 9.53 -10.73 -6.09
N LEU A 231 8.27 -10.47 -6.43
CA LEU A 231 7.73 -10.70 -7.77
C LEU A 231 8.48 -9.91 -8.84
N ALA A 232 8.78 -8.64 -8.58
CA ALA A 232 9.58 -7.83 -9.50
C ALA A 232 11.00 -8.38 -9.68
N SER A 233 11.61 -8.91 -8.62
CA SER A 233 12.91 -9.59 -8.69
C SER A 233 12.88 -10.87 -9.52
N ALA A 234 11.71 -11.52 -9.59
CA ALA A 234 11.44 -12.71 -10.42
C ALA A 234 10.96 -12.36 -11.83
N GLY A 235 10.94 -11.07 -12.22
CA GLY A 235 10.46 -10.64 -13.54
C GLY A 235 8.93 -10.54 -13.66
N GLN A 236 8.21 -10.65 -12.55
CA GLN A 236 6.75 -10.63 -12.45
C GLN A 236 6.23 -9.40 -11.70
N ALA A 237 6.73 -8.21 -12.04
CA ALA A 237 6.35 -6.98 -11.33
C ALA A 237 4.86 -6.63 -11.53
N PRO A 238 4.15 -6.18 -10.46
CA PRO A 238 2.73 -5.92 -10.51
C PRO A 238 2.35 -4.70 -11.35
N LEU A 239 1.18 -4.75 -12.02
CA LEU A 239 0.63 -3.63 -12.78
C LEU A 239 -0.60 -3.04 -12.10
N PHE A 240 -0.84 -1.74 -12.27
CA PHE A 240 -1.98 -1.05 -11.69
C PHE A 240 -3.22 -1.10 -12.60
N CYS A 241 -4.36 -1.54 -12.05
CA CYS A 241 -5.65 -1.55 -12.72
C CYS A 241 -6.68 -0.69 -11.98
N PRO A 242 -6.79 0.62 -12.29
CA PRO A 242 -7.72 1.51 -11.59
C PRO A 242 -9.20 1.23 -11.87
N ALA A 243 -9.52 0.40 -12.85
CA ALA A 243 -10.90 0.03 -13.19
C ALA A 243 -11.49 -1.01 -12.20
N ALA A 244 -10.66 -1.84 -11.58
CA ALA A 244 -11.08 -2.76 -10.54
C ALA A 244 -10.92 -2.08 -9.17
N GLN A 245 -12.00 -1.93 -8.41
CA GLN A 245 -11.97 -1.17 -7.16
C GLN A 245 -12.38 -2.02 -5.97
N VAL A 246 -11.59 -1.91 -4.91
CA VAL A 246 -11.93 -2.41 -3.57
C VAL A 246 -11.85 -1.26 -2.58
N ARG A 247 -12.72 -1.25 -1.58
CA ARG A 247 -12.81 -0.17 -0.60
C ARG A 247 -12.95 -0.67 0.83
N SER A 248 -12.40 0.08 1.75
CA SER A 248 -12.58 -0.09 3.19
C SER A 248 -12.68 1.28 3.87
N VAL A 249 -12.93 1.30 5.16
CA VAL A 249 -13.06 2.50 5.97
C VAL A 249 -11.97 2.51 7.03
N PHE A 250 -11.40 3.69 7.34
CA PHE A 250 -10.46 3.83 8.44
C PHE A 250 -11.12 3.45 9.76
N PRO A 251 -10.39 2.85 10.72
CA PRO A 251 -10.93 2.52 12.02
C PRO A 251 -11.54 3.75 12.71
N LEU A 252 -12.72 3.57 13.33
CA LEU A 252 -13.48 4.63 14.00
C LEU A 252 -12.73 5.22 15.19
N THR A 253 -12.02 4.37 15.96
CA THR A 253 -11.31 4.81 17.15
C THR A 253 -9.91 5.34 16.82
N ALA A 254 -9.54 6.45 17.43
CA ALA A 254 -8.22 7.05 17.27
C ALA A 254 -7.07 6.08 17.65
N ALA A 255 -7.30 5.21 18.63
CA ALA A 255 -6.33 4.20 19.07
C ALA A 255 -6.10 3.14 17.99
N ALA A 256 -7.17 2.58 17.40
CA ALA A 256 -7.08 1.59 16.33
C ALA A 256 -6.46 2.19 15.05
N ALA A 257 -6.88 3.41 14.65
CA ALA A 257 -6.31 4.12 13.52
C ALA A 257 -4.82 4.43 13.71
N ARG A 258 -4.39 4.73 14.95
CA ARG A 258 -2.97 4.94 15.28
C ARG A 258 -2.17 3.65 15.19
N SER A 259 -2.68 2.55 15.77
CA SER A 259 -2.03 1.22 15.72
C SER A 259 -1.87 0.74 14.28
N GLN A 260 -2.91 0.86 13.45
CA GLN A 260 -2.86 0.48 12.04
C GLN A 260 -1.81 1.29 11.26
N ARG A 261 -1.80 2.62 11.44
CA ARG A 261 -0.81 3.50 10.80
C ARG A 261 0.62 3.21 11.24
N GLN A 262 0.85 2.99 12.54
CA GLN A 262 2.17 2.63 13.05
C GLN A 262 2.67 1.34 12.37
N ARG A 263 1.83 0.32 12.26
CA ARG A 263 2.19 -0.94 11.60
C ARG A 263 2.64 -0.71 10.16
N TRP A 264 1.87 0.06 9.36
CA TRP A 264 2.21 0.34 7.96
C TRP A 264 3.48 1.18 7.82
N GLU A 265 3.62 2.24 8.63
CA GLU A 265 4.79 3.12 8.57
C GLU A 265 6.06 2.40 9.02
N HIS A 266 5.99 1.60 10.09
CA HIS A 266 7.13 0.80 10.55
C HIS A 266 7.52 -0.28 9.53
N GLY A 267 6.55 -0.97 8.93
CA GLY A 267 6.81 -1.94 7.89
C GLY A 267 7.51 -1.33 6.68
N HIS A 268 7.01 -0.19 6.19
CA HIS A 268 7.63 0.54 5.09
C HIS A 268 9.05 0.99 5.42
N LEU A 269 9.26 1.61 6.59
CA LEU A 269 10.59 2.05 7.03
C LEU A 269 11.57 0.87 7.19
N ALA A 270 11.10 -0.29 7.62
CA ALA A 270 11.94 -1.47 7.71
C ALA A 270 12.44 -1.94 6.34
N ILE A 271 11.58 -1.89 5.31
CA ILE A 271 11.97 -2.20 3.92
C ILE A 271 12.95 -1.14 3.41
N LEU A 272 12.64 0.15 3.59
CA LEU A 272 13.49 1.26 3.17
C LEU A 272 14.92 1.15 3.73
N ILE A 273 15.04 0.87 5.03
CA ILE A 273 16.35 0.82 5.70
C ILE A 273 17.11 -0.47 5.38
N ARG A 274 16.43 -1.61 5.29
CA ARG A 274 17.09 -2.92 5.26
C ARG A 274 17.17 -3.55 3.88
N ARG A 275 16.24 -3.22 2.98
CA ARG A 275 16.08 -3.92 1.70
C ARG A 275 16.38 -3.04 0.48
N LEU A 276 16.23 -1.72 0.59
CA LEU A 276 16.27 -0.83 -0.56
C LEU A 276 17.62 -0.87 -1.29
N CYS A 277 18.74 -0.65 -0.59
CA CYS A 277 20.06 -0.64 -1.24
C CYS A 277 20.41 -1.98 -1.92
N PRO A 278 20.22 -3.16 -1.29
CA PRO A 278 20.40 -4.45 -1.96
C PRO A 278 19.50 -4.64 -3.19
N LEU A 279 18.23 -4.20 -3.13
CA LEU A 279 17.30 -4.33 -4.25
C LEU A 279 17.70 -3.43 -5.41
N MET A 280 18.07 -2.18 -5.16
CA MET A 280 18.57 -1.27 -6.19
C MET A 280 19.85 -1.80 -6.84
N GLY A 281 20.81 -2.30 -6.04
CA GLY A 281 22.01 -2.92 -6.55
C GLY A 281 21.71 -4.13 -7.45
N ARG A 282 20.76 -5.00 -7.04
CA ARG A 282 20.30 -6.12 -7.86
C ARG A 282 19.64 -5.66 -9.14
N ALA A 283 18.75 -4.64 -9.05
CA ALA A 283 18.04 -4.10 -10.21
C ALA A 283 19.02 -3.57 -11.27
N LEU A 284 20.06 -2.86 -10.84
CA LEU A 284 21.10 -2.32 -11.72
C LEU A 284 21.94 -3.47 -12.34
N ALA A 285 22.40 -4.41 -11.52
CA ALA A 285 23.22 -5.53 -11.97
C ALA A 285 22.47 -6.43 -12.98
N GLN A 286 21.18 -6.65 -12.76
CA GLN A 286 20.33 -7.47 -13.63
C GLN A 286 19.67 -6.68 -14.78
N ARG A 287 19.89 -5.37 -14.86
CA ARG A 287 19.20 -4.45 -15.79
C ARG A 287 17.65 -4.59 -15.69
N ASN A 288 17.15 -4.90 -14.51
CA ASN A 288 15.72 -5.06 -14.24
C ASN A 288 15.09 -3.69 -13.98
N ARG A 289 14.53 -3.10 -15.05
CA ARG A 289 13.88 -1.79 -15.03
C ARG A 289 12.67 -1.75 -14.07
N ASP A 290 11.89 -2.82 -14.01
CA ASP A 290 10.70 -2.90 -13.19
C ASP A 290 11.05 -2.93 -11.70
N LEU A 291 12.05 -3.72 -11.32
CA LEU A 291 12.55 -3.76 -9.95
C LEU A 291 13.17 -2.41 -9.54
N LEU A 292 13.88 -1.74 -10.45
CA LEU A 292 14.43 -0.41 -10.19
C LEU A 292 13.32 0.61 -9.93
N ALA A 293 12.29 0.64 -10.78
CA ALA A 293 11.16 1.54 -10.63
C ALA A 293 10.43 1.32 -9.29
N LEU A 294 10.12 0.06 -8.92
CA LEU A 294 9.51 -0.25 -7.63
C LEU A 294 10.40 0.07 -6.44
N SER A 295 11.72 -0.08 -6.59
CA SER A 295 12.68 0.30 -5.54
C SER A 295 12.72 1.81 -5.36
N LEU A 296 12.67 2.59 -6.43
CA LEU A 296 12.60 4.06 -6.37
C LEU A 296 11.28 4.54 -5.76
N ASP A 297 10.15 3.94 -6.14
CA ASP A 297 8.86 4.22 -5.53
C ASP A 297 8.86 3.87 -4.04
N ALA A 298 9.39 2.71 -3.63
CA ALA A 298 9.52 2.32 -2.23
C ALA A 298 10.48 3.21 -1.43
N ALA A 299 11.43 3.89 -2.10
CA ALA A 299 12.36 4.82 -1.48
C ALA A 299 11.69 6.11 -0.99
N VAL A 300 10.49 6.42 -1.47
CA VAL A 300 9.73 7.60 -1.02
C VAL A 300 9.14 7.33 0.37
N PRO A 301 9.61 7.99 1.44
CA PRO A 301 9.07 7.83 2.79
C PRO A 301 7.59 8.24 2.85
N PRO A 302 6.86 7.88 3.92
CA PRO A 302 5.53 8.44 4.17
C PRO A 302 5.56 9.97 4.04
N THR A 303 4.63 10.54 3.27
CA THR A 303 4.65 11.95 2.82
C THR A 303 4.90 12.96 3.94
N VAL A 304 4.28 12.73 5.12
CA VAL A 304 4.47 13.60 6.29
C VAL A 304 5.90 13.50 6.83
N LEU A 305 6.44 12.30 6.92
CA LEU A 305 7.84 12.09 7.35
C LEU A 305 8.81 12.72 6.36
N LEU A 306 8.57 12.55 5.05
CA LEU A 306 9.37 13.19 4.00
C LEU A 306 9.40 14.70 4.18
N GLY A 307 8.25 15.34 4.39
CA GLY A 307 8.16 16.79 4.62
C GLY A 307 8.89 17.24 5.87
N LEU A 308 8.72 16.52 7.00
CA LEU A 308 9.40 16.84 8.24
C LEU A 308 10.93 16.70 8.14
N LEU A 309 11.40 15.61 7.54
CA LEU A 309 12.85 15.40 7.35
C LEU A 309 13.46 16.45 6.43
N THR A 310 12.76 16.80 5.34
CA THR A 310 13.22 17.84 4.40
C THR A 310 13.29 19.19 5.09
N LEU A 311 12.27 19.57 5.89
CA LEU A 311 12.27 20.81 6.63
C LEU A 311 13.43 20.87 7.65
N VAL A 312 13.59 19.84 8.46
CA VAL A 312 14.65 19.77 9.48
C VAL A 312 16.04 19.82 8.84
N ALA A 313 16.27 19.02 7.79
CA ALA A 313 17.54 19.02 7.08
C ALA A 313 17.84 20.40 6.46
N THR A 314 16.84 21.08 5.90
CA THR A 314 16.98 22.43 5.33
C THR A 314 17.35 23.45 6.41
N LEU A 315 16.71 23.43 7.57
CA LEU A 315 17.01 24.33 8.68
C LEU A 315 18.43 24.12 9.22
N ILE A 316 18.84 22.85 9.39
CA ILE A 316 20.21 22.51 9.84
C ILE A 316 21.26 23.00 8.82
N ASN A 317 21.04 22.76 7.52
CA ASN A 317 21.95 23.23 6.48
C ASN A 317 21.95 24.77 6.35
N GLY A 318 20.82 25.43 6.65
CA GLY A 318 20.75 26.88 6.72
C GLY A 318 21.62 27.44 7.86
N ALA A 319 21.53 26.84 9.05
CA ALA A 319 22.44 27.19 10.16
C ALA A 319 23.90 26.90 9.80
N GLY A 320 24.18 25.77 9.13
CA GLY A 320 25.51 25.45 8.61
C GLY A 320 26.04 26.49 7.61
N ALA A 321 25.19 26.98 6.73
CA ALA A 321 25.56 28.03 5.76
C ALA A 321 25.97 29.33 6.47
N LEU A 322 25.25 29.72 7.51
CA LEU A 322 25.59 30.88 8.35
C LEU A 322 26.93 30.70 9.09
N LEU A 323 27.30 29.46 9.40
CA LEU A 323 28.54 29.07 10.05
C LEU A 323 29.68 28.76 9.05
N GLY A 324 29.50 29.08 7.75
CA GLY A 324 30.52 28.90 6.73
C GLY A 324 30.63 27.52 6.09
N ALA A 325 29.61 26.62 6.29
CA ALA A 325 29.59 25.30 5.65
C ALA A 325 29.12 25.31 4.18
N GLY A 326 28.89 26.50 3.61
CA GLY A 326 28.41 26.68 2.24
C GLY A 326 26.89 26.65 2.10
N ALA A 327 26.33 27.37 1.15
CA ALA A 327 24.88 27.55 0.97
C ALA A 327 24.22 26.48 0.07
N ALA A 328 25.00 25.68 -0.65
CA ALA A 328 24.45 24.77 -1.68
C ALA A 328 23.40 23.78 -1.14
N ALA A 329 23.68 23.15 0.00
CA ALA A 329 22.74 22.20 0.60
C ALA A 329 21.47 22.87 1.17
N PHE A 330 21.58 24.10 1.68
CA PHE A 330 20.43 24.92 2.06
C PHE A 330 19.55 25.24 0.86
N LEU A 331 20.16 25.74 -0.23
CA LEU A 331 19.43 26.06 -1.46
C LEU A 331 18.77 24.81 -2.08
N LEU A 332 19.46 23.66 -2.07
CA LEU A 332 18.87 22.39 -2.47
C LEU A 332 17.65 22.04 -1.59
N GLY A 333 17.73 22.22 -0.28
CA GLY A 333 16.63 22.00 0.64
C GLY A 333 15.42 22.91 0.35
N VAL A 334 15.66 24.19 0.11
CA VAL A 334 14.60 25.15 -0.27
C VAL A 334 13.93 24.75 -1.59
N ALA A 335 14.70 24.38 -2.61
CA ALA A 335 14.17 23.90 -3.89
C ALA A 335 13.35 22.61 -3.70
N THR A 336 13.84 21.69 -2.83
CA THR A 336 13.15 20.44 -2.52
C THR A 336 11.82 20.69 -1.82
N ILE A 337 11.75 21.62 -0.84
CA ILE A 337 10.50 22.02 -0.17
C ILE A 337 9.54 22.62 -1.21
N THR A 338 10.00 23.49 -2.06
CA THR A 338 9.18 24.13 -3.13
C THR A 338 8.60 23.06 -4.05
N MET A 339 9.40 22.08 -4.49
CA MET A 339 8.96 20.98 -5.32
C MET A 339 7.94 20.07 -4.59
N LEU A 340 8.15 19.80 -3.30
CA LEU A 340 7.21 19.03 -2.48
C LEU A 340 5.87 19.74 -2.34
N VAL A 341 5.88 21.06 -2.07
CA VAL A 341 4.67 21.87 -1.99
C VAL A 341 3.93 21.88 -3.33
N ALA A 342 4.64 22.04 -4.45
CA ALA A 342 4.04 21.95 -5.78
C ALA A 342 3.40 20.59 -6.04
N ALA A 343 4.07 19.49 -5.69
CA ALA A 343 3.53 18.14 -5.79
C ALA A 343 2.23 17.99 -4.98
N LEU A 344 2.22 18.47 -3.72
CA LEU A 344 1.05 18.38 -2.85
C LEU A 344 -0.12 19.24 -3.34
N LEU A 345 0.15 20.41 -3.91
CA LEU A 345 -0.87 21.27 -4.51
C LEU A 345 -1.48 20.62 -5.77
N LEU A 346 -0.66 20.03 -6.63
CA LEU A 346 -1.14 19.25 -7.78
C LEU A 346 -1.99 18.06 -7.33
N ALA A 347 -1.54 17.32 -6.34
CA ALA A 347 -2.28 16.19 -5.76
C ALA A 347 -3.61 16.65 -5.14
N TRP A 348 -3.61 17.74 -4.40
CA TRP A 348 -4.82 18.32 -3.81
C TRP A 348 -5.81 18.76 -4.89
N ASN A 349 -5.33 19.44 -5.94
CA ASN A 349 -6.16 19.83 -7.07
C ASN A 349 -6.81 18.61 -7.76
N ALA A 350 -6.08 17.50 -7.88
CA ALA A 350 -6.56 16.30 -8.55
C ALA A 350 -7.49 15.43 -7.69
N ARG A 351 -7.23 15.28 -6.40
CA ARG A 351 -7.85 14.26 -5.53
C ARG A 351 -8.09 14.71 -4.07
N GLY A 352 -7.99 15.99 -3.75
CA GLY A 352 -8.08 16.47 -2.37
C GLY A 352 -9.13 17.54 -2.12
N ARG A 353 -9.69 18.16 -3.16
CA ARG A 353 -10.63 19.28 -3.02
C ARG A 353 -11.92 18.92 -2.29
N ASP A 354 -12.37 17.68 -2.43
CA ASP A 354 -13.54 17.13 -1.75
C ASP A 354 -13.29 16.80 -0.28
N LEU A 355 -12.03 16.65 0.13
CA LEU A 355 -11.63 16.25 1.49
C LEU A 355 -11.14 17.43 2.34
N ILE A 356 -10.27 18.25 1.76
CA ILE A 356 -9.58 19.33 2.49
C ILE A 356 -10.08 20.68 1.96
N THR A 357 -10.97 21.28 2.72
CA THR A 357 -11.44 22.66 2.48
C THR A 357 -10.43 23.67 2.99
N ALA A 358 -10.61 24.96 2.65
CA ALA A 358 -9.75 26.03 3.13
C ALA A 358 -9.67 26.10 4.68
N SER A 359 -10.75 25.74 5.38
CA SER A 359 -10.75 25.62 6.86
C SER A 359 -9.94 24.41 7.35
N GLY A 360 -9.89 23.31 6.58
CA GLY A 360 -9.10 22.13 6.89
C GLY A 360 -7.59 22.35 6.85
N ILE A 361 -7.13 23.36 6.08
CA ILE A 361 -5.71 23.73 6.01
C ILE A 361 -5.16 24.10 7.40
N ARG A 362 -5.95 24.76 8.23
CA ARG A 362 -5.56 25.12 9.62
C ARG A 362 -5.29 23.91 10.51
N ALA A 363 -5.88 22.77 10.21
CA ALA A 363 -5.69 21.54 10.97
C ALA A 363 -4.41 20.77 10.57
N ILE A 364 -3.74 21.16 9.49
CA ILE A 364 -2.51 20.51 9.02
C ILE A 364 -1.39 20.63 10.07
N GLY A 365 -1.20 21.82 10.67
CA GLY A 365 -0.16 22.04 11.68
C GLY A 365 -0.30 21.10 12.90
N PRO A 366 -1.43 21.06 13.61
CA PRO A 366 -1.68 20.12 14.69
C PRO A 366 -1.55 18.64 14.27
N TYR A 367 -1.97 18.30 13.06
CA TYR A 367 -1.80 16.94 12.52
C TYR A 367 -0.32 16.58 12.36
N LEU A 368 0.50 17.48 11.81
CA LEU A 368 1.95 17.29 11.65
C LEU A 368 2.65 17.10 13.00
N ALA A 369 2.28 17.91 14.01
CA ALA A 369 2.82 17.79 15.38
C ALA A 369 2.49 16.42 16.00
N THR A 370 1.26 15.92 15.80
CA THR A 370 0.86 14.59 16.26
C THR A 370 1.68 13.49 15.56
N LYS A 371 1.93 13.64 14.27
CA LYS A 371 2.73 12.70 13.49
C LYS A 371 4.21 12.70 13.89
N ALA A 372 4.80 13.87 14.15
CA ALA A 372 6.18 13.97 14.65
C ALA A 372 6.37 13.17 15.94
N GLY A 373 5.41 13.24 16.89
CA GLY A 373 5.41 12.42 18.11
C GLY A 373 5.32 10.91 17.85
N ILE A 374 4.62 10.47 16.80
CA ILE A 374 4.55 9.05 16.40
C ILE A 374 5.92 8.59 15.87
N TYR A 375 6.55 9.36 15.00
CA TYR A 375 7.86 9.02 14.44
C TYR A 375 8.96 9.00 15.51
N ALA A 376 8.99 9.97 16.43
CA ALA A 376 9.96 9.99 17.53
C ALA A 376 9.89 8.71 18.39
N ARG A 377 8.68 8.19 18.64
CA ARG A 377 8.48 6.93 19.37
C ARG A 377 8.79 5.69 18.53
N ALA A 378 8.59 5.74 17.21
CA ALA A 378 8.85 4.64 16.30
C ALA A 378 10.32 4.21 16.28
N PHE A 379 11.24 5.16 16.44
CA PHE A 379 12.68 4.89 16.52
C PHE A 379 13.10 4.31 17.89
N ALA A 380 12.24 4.40 18.92
CA ALA A 380 12.54 4.01 20.30
C ALA A 380 11.90 2.67 20.73
N ALA A 381 10.98 2.08 19.97
CA ALA A 381 10.16 0.96 20.44
C ALA A 381 10.54 -0.39 19.83
N ASP A 382 10.45 -1.42 20.65
CA ASP A 382 10.61 -2.83 20.32
C ASP A 382 9.40 -3.36 19.51
N LYS A 383 9.62 -4.23 18.51
CA LYS A 383 8.66 -4.56 17.44
C LYS A 383 7.90 -5.83 17.77
N LYS A 384 6.71 -5.74 18.38
CA LYS A 384 5.77 -6.87 18.48
C LYS A 384 4.54 -6.62 17.61
N TRP A 385 4.08 -7.66 16.88
CA TRP A 385 2.82 -7.63 16.15
C TRP A 385 1.65 -7.41 17.13
N VAL A 386 0.83 -6.38 16.88
CA VAL A 386 -0.36 -6.07 17.69
C VAL A 386 -1.55 -5.96 16.75
N ARG A 387 -2.63 -6.71 17.04
CA ARG A 387 -3.90 -6.66 16.32
C ARG A 387 -4.53 -5.26 16.42
N THR A 388 -5.00 -4.73 15.30
CA THR A 388 -5.84 -3.53 15.29
C THR A 388 -7.27 -3.92 15.70
N LYS A 389 -7.71 -3.56 16.90
CA LYS A 389 -9.11 -3.71 17.30
C LYS A 389 -9.96 -2.70 16.51
N ARG A 390 -10.82 -3.18 15.63
CA ARG A 390 -11.85 -2.35 15.00
C ARG A 390 -13.02 -2.26 15.99
N GLY A 391 -13.45 -1.02 16.32
CA GLY A 391 -14.56 -0.81 17.24
C GLY A 391 -15.86 -1.45 16.68
N ARG A 392 -16.70 -1.98 17.57
CA ARG A 392 -18.05 -2.42 17.24
C ARG A 392 -18.78 -1.23 16.62
N GLY A 393 -19.27 -1.37 15.38
CA GLY A 393 -20.30 -0.49 14.87
C GLY A 393 -21.47 -0.55 15.84
N GLN A 394 -21.86 0.57 16.39
CA GLN A 394 -23.20 0.69 16.96
C GLN A 394 -24.15 0.68 15.78
N GLU A 395 -25.17 -0.16 15.92
CA GLU A 395 -26.35 -0.24 15.05
C GLU A 395 -27.00 1.12 14.82
#